data_48d9b8383f91579e4c49ef83d4517af7
#
_entry.id   48d9b8383f91579e4c49ef83d4517af7
#
_cell.length_a   1.000
_cell.length_b   1.000
_cell.length_c   1.000
_cell.angle_alpha   90.00
_cell.angle_beta   90.00
_cell.angle_gamma   90.00
#
_symmetry.space_group_name_H-M   'P 1'
#
loop_
_entity.id
_entity.type
_entity.pdbx_description
1 polymer ?
#
loop_
_entity_poly.entity_id
_entity_poly.type
_entity_poly.pdbx_seq_one_letter_code
_entity_poly.pdbx_strand_id
1 'polypeptide(L)'
;EALKCAVQIVAAARRPLLVFPEGVISRTNDRINHLMEGTAFMARLAARERGAANPPAKVVVHPVAIRYFFRGDIHRAIAPVLEQIERRLTWQACPEQPDVDRTVRIGEALLALKEVEYFGVARQGDFADRLNALIDHLLVPLETEWLKGKREGDVVGRVKSLRAAILPDIVAGDVSEEERARRWRQLADVYLAQQLFFYPPDYFKPDATPMKLLETVERFEEDMTDNVRIHCPVHAVVKVGEAI
;
A
#
# COMPACT_ATOMS: atom_id res chain seq x y z
N GLU A 1 -16.08 -1.52 18.40
CA GLU A 1 -17.47 -1.58 17.91
C GLU A 1 -17.53 -2.34 16.58
N ALA A 2 -16.75 -1.98 15.55
CA ALA A 2 -16.73 -2.63 14.24
C ALA A 2 -16.41 -4.13 14.32
N LEU A 3 -15.42 -4.55 15.13
CA LEU A 3 -15.07 -5.94 15.33
C LEU A 3 -16.24 -6.75 15.90
N LYS A 4 -16.93 -6.20 16.91
CA LYS A 4 -18.10 -6.85 17.51
C LYS A 4 -19.23 -7.02 16.49
N CYS A 5 -19.49 -6.01 15.68
CA CYS A 5 -20.46 -6.07 14.59
C CYS A 5 -20.10 -7.16 13.57
N ALA A 6 -18.82 -7.25 13.14
CA ALA A 6 -18.36 -8.28 12.22
C ALA A 6 -18.56 -9.70 12.78
N VAL A 7 -18.19 -9.93 14.05
CA VAL A 7 -18.41 -11.22 14.71
C VAL A 7 -19.90 -11.57 14.74
N GLN A 8 -20.78 -10.62 15.09
CA GLN A 8 -22.23 -10.83 15.11
C GLN A 8 -22.80 -11.18 13.73
N ILE A 9 -22.32 -10.54 12.66
CA ILE A 9 -22.74 -10.86 11.28
C ILE A 9 -22.41 -12.31 10.94
N VAL A 10 -21.19 -12.77 11.25
CA VAL A 10 -20.76 -14.15 10.98
C VAL A 10 -21.50 -15.13 11.89
N ALA A 11 -21.66 -14.83 13.17
CA ALA A 11 -22.37 -15.68 14.12
C ALA A 11 -23.86 -15.85 13.77
N ALA A 12 -24.52 -14.80 13.31
CA ALA A 12 -25.90 -14.84 12.87
C ALA A 12 -26.15 -15.68 11.61
N ALA A 13 -25.11 -15.90 10.78
CA ALA A 13 -25.13 -16.71 9.54
C ALA A 13 -26.25 -16.36 8.54
N ARG A 14 -26.72 -15.13 8.53
CA ARG A 14 -27.74 -14.67 7.57
C ARG A 14 -27.14 -14.29 6.21
N ARG A 15 -25.85 -13.94 6.22
CA ARG A 15 -25.10 -13.53 5.02
C ARG A 15 -23.60 -13.77 5.24
N PRO A 16 -22.83 -14.00 4.18
CA PRO A 16 -21.38 -14.05 4.27
C PRO A 16 -20.80 -12.66 4.61
N LEU A 17 -19.62 -12.65 5.21
CA LEU A 17 -18.81 -11.45 5.41
C LEU A 17 -17.58 -11.54 4.51
N LEU A 18 -17.40 -10.57 3.62
CA LEU A 18 -16.18 -10.40 2.82
C LEU A 18 -15.22 -9.47 3.56
N VAL A 19 -13.98 -9.90 3.72
CA VAL A 19 -12.93 -9.14 4.38
C VAL A 19 -11.70 -9.06 3.48
N PHE A 20 -11.08 -7.90 3.39
CA PHE A 20 -9.80 -7.69 2.72
C PHE A 20 -8.70 -7.63 3.79
N PRO A 21 -8.00 -8.74 4.06
CA PRO A 21 -7.14 -8.85 5.24
C PRO A 21 -5.83 -8.07 5.13
N GLU A 22 -5.43 -7.61 3.96
CA GLU A 22 -4.25 -6.75 3.80
C GLU A 22 -4.48 -5.36 4.41
N GLY A 23 -5.73 -4.88 4.45
CA GLY A 23 -6.10 -3.60 5.06
C GLY A 23 -5.58 -2.35 4.36
N VAL A 24 -4.95 -2.51 3.20
CA VAL A 24 -4.40 -1.47 2.34
C VAL A 24 -4.59 -1.82 0.86
N ILE A 25 -4.53 -0.82 0.00
CA ILE A 25 -4.49 -0.99 -1.46
C ILE A 25 -3.03 -0.80 -1.87
N SER A 26 -2.37 -1.89 -2.28
CA SER A 26 -0.95 -1.88 -2.63
C SER A 26 -0.67 -1.65 -4.11
N ARG A 27 -1.66 -1.90 -4.98
CA ARG A 27 -1.52 -1.92 -6.45
C ARG A 27 -0.42 -2.86 -6.94
N THR A 28 -0.15 -3.94 -6.21
CA THR A 28 0.80 -4.98 -6.58
C THR A 28 0.05 -6.28 -6.78
N ASN A 29 -0.34 -6.56 -8.01
CA ASN A 29 -1.23 -7.66 -8.38
C ASN A 29 -0.62 -9.06 -8.18
N ASP A 30 0.69 -9.17 -8.19
CA ASP A 30 1.42 -10.44 -8.07
C ASP A 30 2.00 -10.70 -6.67
N ARG A 31 1.66 -9.84 -5.70
CA ARG A 31 2.11 -9.96 -4.32
C ARG A 31 0.93 -10.06 -3.36
N ILE A 32 1.13 -10.80 -2.31
CA ILE A 32 0.26 -10.81 -1.12
C ILE A 32 1.06 -10.15 0.00
N ASN A 33 0.53 -9.05 0.52
CA ASN A 33 1.11 -8.37 1.66
C ASN A 33 0.77 -9.11 2.96
N HIS A 34 1.31 -8.61 4.06
CA HIS A 34 1.01 -9.15 5.38
C HIS A 34 -0.49 -9.13 5.66
N LEU A 35 -1.05 -10.28 6.01
CA LEU A 35 -2.46 -10.41 6.35
C LEU A 35 -2.69 -10.05 7.82
N MET A 36 -3.59 -9.12 8.06
CA MET A 36 -3.93 -8.67 9.42
C MET A 36 -4.62 -9.77 10.21
N GLU A 37 -4.18 -9.99 11.45
CA GLU A 37 -4.72 -11.02 12.36
C GLU A 37 -6.22 -10.84 12.70
N GLY A 38 -6.76 -9.64 12.49
CA GLY A 38 -8.16 -9.31 12.77
C GLY A 38 -9.16 -10.26 12.10
N THR A 39 -8.85 -10.74 10.88
CA THR A 39 -9.71 -11.68 10.15
C THR A 39 -9.78 -13.04 10.86
N ALA A 40 -8.62 -13.59 11.24
CA ALA A 40 -8.56 -14.85 11.98
C ALA A 40 -9.20 -14.72 13.38
N PHE A 41 -9.03 -13.56 14.02
CA PHE A 41 -9.64 -13.29 15.31
C PHE A 41 -11.20 -13.26 15.23
N MET A 42 -11.75 -12.56 14.23
CA MET A 42 -13.20 -12.54 13.97
C MET A 42 -13.76 -13.94 13.72
N ALA A 43 -13.09 -14.73 12.86
CA ALA A 43 -13.51 -16.10 12.57
C ALA A 43 -13.52 -16.98 13.83
N ARG A 44 -12.48 -16.91 14.66
CA ARG A 44 -12.38 -17.68 15.92
C ARG A 44 -13.46 -17.30 16.93
N LEU A 45 -13.74 -16.00 17.11
CA LEU A 45 -14.80 -15.57 18.03
C LEU A 45 -16.18 -16.02 17.54
N ALA A 46 -16.48 -15.82 16.26
CA ALA A 46 -17.75 -16.26 15.68
C ALA A 46 -17.91 -17.78 15.74
N ALA A 47 -16.81 -18.55 15.51
CA ALA A 47 -16.83 -20.01 15.64
C ALA A 47 -17.13 -20.46 17.07
N ARG A 48 -16.58 -19.77 18.08
CA ARG A 48 -16.89 -20.04 19.48
C ARG A 48 -18.36 -19.79 19.82
N GLU A 49 -18.92 -18.68 19.36
CA GLU A 49 -20.36 -18.35 19.58
C GLU A 49 -21.27 -19.38 18.91
N ARG A 50 -20.98 -19.76 17.67
CA ARG A 50 -21.77 -20.76 16.92
C ARG A 50 -21.60 -22.16 17.46
N GLY A 51 -20.45 -22.54 17.95
CA GLY A 51 -20.22 -23.83 18.60
C GLY A 51 -20.98 -24.00 19.93
N ALA A 52 -21.21 -22.88 20.61
CA ALA A 52 -22.02 -22.86 21.84
C ALA A 52 -23.53 -22.76 21.60
N ALA A 53 -23.97 -22.56 20.35
CA ALA A 53 -25.39 -22.48 19.99
C ALA A 53 -26.08 -23.89 20.02
N ASN A 54 -27.38 -23.89 20.03
CA ASN A 54 -28.17 -25.12 19.96
C ASN A 54 -29.12 -25.05 18.72
N PRO A 55 -28.94 -25.87 17.68
CA PRO A 55 -27.83 -26.84 17.50
C PRO A 55 -26.48 -26.15 17.25
N PRO A 56 -25.35 -26.81 17.59
CA PRO A 56 -24.01 -26.29 17.31
C PRO A 56 -23.76 -26.17 15.81
N ALA A 57 -23.06 -25.10 15.42
CA ALA A 57 -22.73 -24.86 14.01
C ALA A 57 -21.31 -24.38 13.84
N LYS A 58 -20.75 -24.53 12.62
CA LYS A 58 -19.38 -24.14 12.29
C LYS A 58 -19.35 -22.78 11.60
N VAL A 59 -18.20 -22.14 11.63
CA VAL A 59 -17.80 -21.03 10.76
C VAL A 59 -16.83 -21.59 9.72
N VAL A 60 -17.03 -21.21 8.48
CA VAL A 60 -16.20 -21.63 7.36
C VAL A 60 -15.54 -20.40 6.76
N VAL A 61 -14.26 -20.47 6.49
CA VAL A 61 -13.48 -19.39 5.86
C VAL A 61 -13.02 -19.89 4.48
N HIS A 62 -13.33 -19.13 3.43
CA HIS A 62 -12.82 -19.38 2.10
C HIS A 62 -11.78 -18.33 1.75
N PRO A 63 -10.51 -18.71 1.52
CA PRO A 63 -9.53 -17.80 0.94
C PRO A 63 -9.91 -17.50 -0.51
N VAL A 64 -9.94 -16.21 -0.87
CA VAL A 64 -10.27 -15.77 -2.22
C VAL A 64 -9.12 -14.92 -2.74
N ALA A 65 -8.52 -15.35 -3.83
CA ALA A 65 -7.50 -14.59 -4.55
C ALA A 65 -8.13 -13.93 -5.78
N ILE A 66 -7.83 -12.64 -5.96
CA ILE A 66 -8.21 -11.87 -7.15
C ILE A 66 -6.92 -11.48 -7.85
N ARG A 67 -6.86 -11.74 -9.17
CA ARG A 67 -5.72 -11.40 -9.99
C ARG A 67 -6.16 -10.72 -11.28
N TYR A 68 -5.48 -9.65 -11.64
CA TYR A 68 -5.77 -8.86 -12.83
C TYR A 68 -4.73 -9.13 -13.92
N PHE A 69 -5.17 -9.19 -15.17
CA PHE A 69 -4.32 -9.38 -16.33
C PHE A 69 -4.69 -8.35 -17.38
N PHE A 70 -3.78 -7.46 -17.70
CA PHE A 70 -3.95 -6.56 -18.83
C PHE A 70 -3.91 -7.36 -20.14
N ARG A 71 -4.85 -7.09 -21.05
CA ARG A 71 -5.02 -7.80 -22.33
C ARG A 71 -4.77 -6.91 -23.53
N GLY A 72 -4.37 -5.69 -23.32
CA GLY A 72 -4.02 -4.75 -24.37
C GLY A 72 -2.54 -4.75 -24.73
N ASP A 73 -2.16 -3.81 -25.55
CA ASP A 73 -0.78 -3.49 -25.86
C ASP A 73 -0.23 -2.58 -24.74
N ILE A 74 0.72 -3.10 -23.98
CA ILE A 74 1.32 -2.38 -22.83
C ILE A 74 1.99 -1.09 -23.30
N HIS A 75 2.79 -1.14 -24.34
CA HIS A 75 3.47 0.05 -24.87
C HIS A 75 2.47 1.15 -25.24
N ARG A 76 1.41 0.80 -25.96
CA ARG A 76 0.36 1.77 -26.31
C ARG A 76 -0.35 2.36 -25.10
N ALA A 77 -0.47 1.58 -24.02
CA ALA A 77 -1.10 2.06 -22.79
C ALA A 77 -0.21 3.02 -22.02
N ILE A 78 1.07 2.70 -21.85
CA ILE A 78 1.96 3.44 -20.92
C ILE A 78 2.82 4.50 -21.60
N ALA A 79 3.17 4.38 -22.87
CA ALA A 79 4.05 5.35 -23.54
C ALA A 79 3.54 6.80 -23.50
N PRO A 80 2.23 7.09 -23.68
CA PRO A 80 1.71 8.45 -23.53
C PRO A 80 1.80 8.98 -22.10
N VAL A 81 1.65 8.08 -21.10
CA VAL A 81 1.77 8.45 -19.69
C VAL A 81 3.21 8.79 -19.33
N LEU A 82 4.15 7.93 -19.75
CA LEU A 82 5.59 8.18 -19.56
C LEU A 82 6.01 9.51 -20.19
N GLU A 83 5.56 9.80 -21.44
CA GLU A 83 5.82 11.07 -22.09
C GLU A 83 5.24 12.27 -21.31
N GLN A 84 4.05 12.15 -20.78
CA GLN A 84 3.44 13.19 -19.94
C GLN A 84 4.24 13.42 -18.66
N ILE A 85 4.71 12.35 -18.00
CA ILE A 85 5.51 12.44 -16.78
C ILE A 85 6.87 13.07 -17.09
N GLU A 86 7.55 12.63 -18.16
CA GLU A 86 8.83 13.20 -18.60
C GLU A 86 8.72 14.70 -18.85
N ARG A 87 7.67 15.15 -19.54
CA ARG A 87 7.41 16.59 -19.74
C ARG A 87 7.17 17.35 -18.44
N ARG A 88 6.49 16.75 -17.47
CA ARG A 88 6.29 17.36 -16.14
C ARG A 88 7.61 17.51 -15.37
N LEU A 89 8.54 16.58 -15.56
CA LEU A 89 9.88 16.65 -15.02
C LEU A 89 10.80 17.58 -15.85
N THR A 90 10.25 18.32 -16.83
CA THR A 90 10.97 19.20 -17.75
C THR A 90 12.00 18.47 -18.63
N TRP A 91 11.82 17.16 -18.82
CA TRP A 91 12.67 16.37 -19.70
C TRP A 91 12.15 16.36 -21.14
N GLN A 92 13.05 16.12 -22.06
CA GLN A 92 12.66 15.73 -23.41
C GLN A 92 12.16 14.28 -23.37
N ALA A 93 11.04 14.01 -24.00
CA ALA A 93 10.54 12.65 -24.16
C ALA A 93 11.50 11.85 -25.06
N CYS A 94 11.75 10.61 -24.66
CA CYS A 94 12.62 9.69 -25.39
C CYS A 94 11.84 8.45 -25.81
N PRO A 95 10.91 8.56 -26.78
CA PRO A 95 10.03 7.46 -27.18
C PRO A 95 10.76 6.26 -27.79
N GLU A 96 11.99 6.44 -28.25
CA GLU A 96 12.86 5.40 -28.78
C GLU A 96 13.50 4.52 -27.68
N GLN A 97 13.48 4.98 -26.43
CA GLN A 97 14.00 4.19 -25.32
C GLN A 97 12.96 3.13 -24.87
N PRO A 98 13.40 1.94 -24.41
CA PRO A 98 12.51 0.94 -23.84
C PRO A 98 11.69 1.52 -22.69
N ASP A 99 10.41 1.17 -22.61
CA ASP A 99 9.52 1.68 -21.55
C ASP A 99 10.00 1.34 -20.14
N VAL A 100 10.66 0.18 -19.97
CA VAL A 100 11.25 -0.21 -18.69
C VAL A 100 12.36 0.76 -18.27
N ASP A 101 13.24 1.16 -19.19
CA ASP A 101 14.34 2.08 -18.90
C ASP A 101 13.81 3.48 -18.56
N ARG A 102 12.79 3.94 -19.29
CA ARG A 102 12.09 5.19 -18.99
C ARG A 102 11.44 5.17 -17.61
N THR A 103 10.79 4.06 -17.26
CA THR A 103 10.16 3.88 -15.94
C THR A 103 11.18 3.87 -14.82
N VAL A 104 12.30 3.14 -14.97
CA VAL A 104 13.40 3.13 -14.00
C VAL A 104 13.96 4.51 -13.81
N ARG A 105 14.26 5.24 -14.91
CA ARG A 105 14.78 6.61 -14.86
C ARG A 105 13.85 7.57 -14.12
N ILE A 106 12.54 7.47 -14.33
CA ILE A 106 11.55 8.27 -13.62
C ILE A 106 11.56 7.93 -12.13
N GLY A 107 11.55 6.65 -11.77
CA GLY A 107 11.58 6.20 -10.36
C GLY A 107 12.82 6.69 -9.63
N GLU A 108 14.00 6.58 -10.25
CA GLU A 108 15.26 7.09 -9.72
C GLU A 108 15.23 8.62 -9.50
N ALA A 109 14.64 9.36 -10.42
CA ALA A 109 14.53 10.81 -10.28
C ALA A 109 13.54 11.22 -9.18
N LEU A 110 12.39 10.55 -9.08
CA LEU A 110 11.42 10.82 -8.02
C LEU A 110 11.99 10.51 -6.64
N LEU A 111 12.74 9.40 -6.50
CA LEU A 111 13.45 9.08 -5.27
C LEU A 111 14.50 10.14 -4.95
N ALA A 112 15.33 10.53 -5.93
CA ALA A 112 16.33 11.57 -5.74
C ALA A 112 15.74 12.92 -5.30
N LEU A 113 14.60 13.32 -5.85
CA LEU A 113 13.90 14.53 -5.43
C LEU A 113 13.47 14.45 -3.95
N LYS A 114 12.97 13.31 -3.51
CA LYS A 114 12.62 13.09 -2.09
C LYS A 114 13.85 13.03 -1.19
N GLU A 115 14.94 12.45 -1.65
CA GLU A 115 16.22 12.47 -0.92
C GLU A 115 16.75 13.90 -0.74
N VAL A 116 16.66 14.74 -1.78
CA VAL A 116 17.04 16.16 -1.65
C VAL A 116 16.15 16.88 -0.64
N GLU A 117 14.84 16.61 -0.65
CA GLU A 117 13.89 17.22 0.29
C GLU A 117 14.23 16.87 1.75
N TYR A 118 14.52 15.59 2.03
CA TYR A 118 14.68 15.09 3.41
C TYR A 118 16.14 15.02 3.88
N PHE A 119 17.10 14.84 2.98
CA PHE A 119 18.54 14.72 3.31
C PHE A 119 19.36 15.92 2.82
N GLY A 120 18.78 16.81 2.02
CA GLY A 120 19.48 17.93 1.40
C GLY A 120 20.32 17.54 0.19
N VAL A 121 20.45 16.24 -0.15
CA VAL A 121 21.26 15.73 -1.26
C VAL A 121 20.70 14.41 -1.79
N ALA A 122 20.74 14.22 -3.11
CA ALA A 122 20.46 12.93 -3.72
C ALA A 122 21.56 11.91 -3.38
N ARG A 123 21.17 10.72 -2.95
CA ARG A 123 22.09 9.65 -2.56
C ARG A 123 22.49 8.81 -3.77
N GLN A 124 23.59 8.08 -3.60
CA GLN A 124 24.08 7.09 -4.55
C GLN A 124 23.91 5.68 -4.01
N GLY A 125 23.82 4.68 -4.87
CA GLY A 125 23.75 3.27 -4.49
C GLY A 125 22.50 2.58 -4.99
N ASP A 126 22.24 1.39 -4.47
CA ASP A 126 21.10 0.56 -4.85
C ASP A 126 19.77 1.26 -4.53
N PHE A 127 18.82 1.14 -5.45
CA PHE A 127 17.50 1.77 -5.31
C PHE A 127 16.75 1.30 -4.05
N ALA A 128 16.81 0.00 -3.74
CA ALA A 128 16.13 -0.55 -2.57
C ALA A 128 16.73 -0.03 -1.26
N ASP A 129 18.05 0.05 -1.18
CA ASP A 129 18.74 0.54 0.01
C ASP A 129 18.44 2.02 0.25
N ARG A 130 18.43 2.83 -0.81
CA ARG A 130 18.08 4.24 -0.77
C ARG A 130 16.64 4.46 -0.33
N LEU A 131 15.71 3.68 -0.91
CA LEU A 131 14.29 3.72 -0.57
C LEU A 131 14.05 3.36 0.91
N ASN A 132 14.66 2.26 1.37
CA ASN A 132 14.56 1.83 2.77
C ASN A 132 15.17 2.86 3.74
N ALA A 133 16.30 3.47 3.36
CA ALA A 133 16.92 4.52 4.16
C ALA A 133 16.00 5.76 4.30
N LEU A 134 15.28 6.13 3.25
CA LEU A 134 14.31 7.23 3.31
C LEU A 134 13.11 6.84 4.18
N ILE A 135 12.55 5.64 4.03
CA ILE A 135 11.46 5.14 4.87
C ILE A 135 11.86 5.17 6.36
N ASP A 136 13.05 4.68 6.68
CA ASP A 136 13.54 4.70 8.06
C ASP A 136 13.78 6.12 8.58
N HIS A 137 14.27 7.03 7.75
CA HIS A 137 14.42 8.44 8.12
C HIS A 137 13.07 9.07 8.52
N LEU A 138 11.99 8.72 7.82
CA LEU A 138 10.65 9.22 8.11
C LEU A 138 10.04 8.59 9.38
N LEU A 139 10.22 7.28 9.58
CA LEU A 139 9.52 6.56 10.66
C LEU A 139 10.28 6.52 11.98
N VAL A 140 11.62 6.35 11.95
CA VAL A 140 12.42 6.10 13.16
C VAL A 140 12.33 7.21 14.21
N PRO A 141 12.39 8.51 13.86
CA PRO A 141 12.21 9.58 14.83
C PRO A 141 10.84 9.55 15.49
N LEU A 142 9.79 9.28 14.69
CA LEU A 142 8.41 9.22 15.18
C LEU A 142 8.17 8.00 16.09
N GLU A 143 8.76 6.85 15.75
CA GLU A 143 8.72 5.66 16.60
C GLU A 143 9.42 5.89 17.95
N THR A 144 10.52 6.64 17.94
CA THR A 144 11.21 7.03 19.17
C THR A 144 10.32 7.92 20.03
N GLU A 145 9.68 8.92 19.44
CA GLU A 145 8.81 9.87 20.13
C GLU A 145 7.53 9.22 20.66
N TRP A 146 6.81 8.51 19.79
CA TRP A 146 5.46 8.03 20.08
C TRP A 146 5.36 6.61 20.61
N LEU A 147 6.32 5.74 20.23
CA LEU A 147 6.29 4.31 20.55
C LEU A 147 7.46 3.88 21.45
N LYS A 148 8.20 4.82 22.03
CA LYS A 148 9.38 4.55 22.88
C LYS A 148 10.42 3.69 22.14
N GLY A 149 10.56 3.90 20.83
CA GLY A 149 11.51 3.20 19.98
C GLY A 149 11.09 1.79 19.54
N LYS A 150 9.87 1.34 19.84
CA LYS A 150 9.37 0.05 19.34
C LYS A 150 9.17 0.07 17.83
N ARG A 151 9.71 -0.94 17.16
CA ARG A 151 9.66 -1.16 15.70
C ARG A 151 9.21 -2.59 15.44
N GLU A 152 7.92 -2.80 15.32
CA GLU A 152 7.33 -4.13 15.16
C GLU A 152 6.61 -4.25 13.81
N GLY A 153 6.84 -5.35 13.12
CA GLY A 153 6.23 -5.67 11.83
C GLY A 153 6.92 -5.01 10.63
N ASP A 154 6.25 -5.07 9.49
CA ASP A 154 6.64 -4.39 8.26
C ASP A 154 6.30 -2.89 8.31
N VAL A 155 6.59 -2.17 7.24
CA VAL A 155 6.30 -0.73 7.14
C VAL A 155 4.82 -0.43 7.37
N VAL A 156 3.90 -1.28 6.88
CA VAL A 156 2.45 -1.09 7.08
C VAL A 156 2.07 -1.21 8.54
N GLY A 157 2.62 -2.19 9.25
CA GLY A 157 2.44 -2.38 10.70
C GLY A 157 2.98 -1.20 11.51
N ARG A 158 4.19 -0.72 11.18
CA ARG A 158 4.84 0.46 11.79
C ARG A 158 3.97 1.71 11.60
N VAL A 159 3.53 1.98 10.37
CA VAL A 159 2.63 3.10 10.02
C VAL A 159 1.33 3.04 10.80
N LYS A 160 0.71 1.85 10.89
CA LYS A 160 -0.52 1.66 11.66
C LYS A 160 -0.34 1.99 13.15
N SER A 161 0.78 1.54 13.74
CA SER A 161 1.09 1.79 15.15
C SER A 161 1.30 3.28 15.41
N LEU A 162 2.01 3.99 14.54
CA LEU A 162 2.22 5.43 14.64
C LEU A 162 0.89 6.20 14.48
N ARG A 163 0.07 5.86 13.50
CA ARG A 163 -1.25 6.49 13.33
C ARG A 163 -2.14 6.28 14.54
N ALA A 164 -2.13 5.10 15.13
CA ALA A 164 -2.89 4.80 16.34
C ALA A 164 -2.42 5.59 17.57
N ALA A 165 -1.14 5.97 17.63
CA ALA A 165 -0.58 6.79 18.70
C ALA A 165 -0.82 8.29 18.48
N ILE A 166 -0.75 8.79 17.25
CA ILE A 166 -0.78 10.22 16.94
C ILE A 166 -2.21 10.78 16.82
N LEU A 167 -3.13 10.02 16.19
CA LEU A 167 -4.46 10.50 15.81
C LEU A 167 -5.46 10.76 16.96
N PRO A 168 -5.52 9.97 18.04
CA PRO A 168 -6.63 10.02 18.99
C PRO A 168 -6.87 11.42 19.59
N ASP A 169 -5.84 12.10 20.06
CA ASP A 169 -5.97 13.41 20.68
C ASP A 169 -6.34 14.51 19.67
N ILE A 170 -5.91 14.37 18.40
CA ILE A 170 -6.32 15.28 17.32
C ILE A 170 -7.84 15.16 17.09
N VAL A 171 -8.36 13.92 17.06
CA VAL A 171 -9.78 13.65 16.84
C VAL A 171 -10.61 14.08 18.06
N ALA A 172 -10.10 13.90 19.26
CA ALA A 172 -10.74 14.36 20.50
C ALA A 172 -10.78 15.89 20.62
N GLY A 173 -9.89 16.60 19.92
CA GLY A 173 -9.76 18.05 20.03
C GLY A 173 -8.94 18.51 21.25
N ASP A 174 -8.20 17.60 21.88
CA ASP A 174 -7.50 17.83 23.15
C ASP A 174 -6.09 18.42 22.96
N VAL A 175 -5.78 18.95 21.77
CA VAL A 175 -4.46 19.52 21.44
C VAL A 175 -4.57 20.96 20.96
N SER A 176 -3.54 21.78 21.24
CA SER A 176 -3.44 23.13 20.70
C SER A 176 -3.36 23.12 19.17
N GLU A 177 -3.65 24.26 18.55
CA GLU A 177 -3.58 24.39 17.08
C GLU A 177 -2.15 24.15 16.55
N GLU A 178 -1.14 24.61 17.27
CA GLU A 178 0.27 24.41 16.94
C GLU A 178 0.64 22.92 16.99
N GLU A 179 0.25 22.22 18.07
CA GLU A 179 0.48 20.78 18.23
C GLU A 179 -0.30 19.98 17.19
N ARG A 180 -1.53 20.38 16.87
CA ARG A 180 -2.32 19.79 15.78
C ARG A 180 -1.59 19.91 14.45
N ALA A 181 -1.09 21.09 14.09
CA ALA A 181 -0.34 21.30 12.85
C ALA A 181 0.95 20.47 12.82
N ARG A 182 1.66 20.31 13.95
CA ARG A 182 2.84 19.47 14.08
C ARG A 182 2.51 18.00 13.80
N ARG A 183 1.47 17.48 14.46
CA ARG A 183 1.05 16.07 14.29
C ARG A 183 0.54 15.78 12.87
N TRP A 184 -0.12 16.73 12.21
CA TRP A 184 -0.49 16.56 10.81
C TRP A 184 0.71 16.44 9.88
N ARG A 185 1.79 17.18 10.11
CA ARG A 185 3.05 17.01 9.37
C ARG A 185 3.66 15.62 9.61
N GLN A 186 3.69 15.16 10.86
CA GLN A 186 4.16 13.81 11.18
C GLN A 186 3.31 12.73 10.49
N LEU A 187 1.99 12.89 10.45
CA LEU A 187 1.11 11.96 9.73
C LEU A 187 1.32 12.00 8.21
N ALA A 188 1.71 13.15 7.65
CA ALA A 188 2.11 13.23 6.24
C ALA A 188 3.39 12.43 5.97
N ASP A 189 4.41 12.52 6.85
CA ASP A 189 5.62 11.71 6.75
C ASP A 189 5.34 10.21 6.89
N VAL A 190 4.47 9.83 7.83
CA VAL A 190 4.00 8.45 8.00
C VAL A 190 3.27 7.96 6.74
N TYR A 191 2.45 8.79 6.12
CA TYR A 191 1.76 8.47 4.88
C TYR A 191 2.75 8.32 3.72
N LEU A 192 3.72 9.23 3.58
CA LEU A 192 4.76 9.15 2.57
C LEU A 192 5.57 7.85 2.70
N ALA A 193 5.97 7.46 3.91
CA ALA A 193 6.67 6.19 4.14
C ALA A 193 5.86 4.98 3.67
N GLN A 194 4.55 4.98 3.87
CA GLN A 194 3.65 3.94 3.35
C GLN A 194 3.59 3.97 1.81
N GLN A 195 3.53 5.14 1.18
CA GLN A 195 3.53 5.25 -0.28
C GLN A 195 4.84 4.75 -0.88
N LEU A 196 5.97 5.11 -0.30
CA LEU A 196 7.29 4.63 -0.73
C LEU A 196 7.42 3.10 -0.63
N PHE A 197 6.89 2.50 0.43
CA PHE A 197 6.90 1.05 0.62
C PHE A 197 6.16 0.30 -0.50
N PHE A 198 5.18 0.92 -1.12
CA PHE A 198 4.42 0.33 -2.23
C PHE A 198 5.09 0.49 -3.60
N TYR A 199 6.35 0.91 -3.65
CA TYR A 199 7.20 0.83 -4.83
C TYR A 199 8.19 -0.34 -4.69
N PRO A 200 7.80 -1.59 -5.04
CA PRO A 200 8.66 -2.74 -4.83
C PRO A 200 9.92 -2.62 -5.69
N PRO A 201 11.12 -2.82 -5.13
CA PRO A 201 12.37 -2.66 -5.88
C PRO A 201 12.51 -3.57 -7.11
N ASP A 202 11.87 -4.75 -7.11
CA ASP A 202 11.86 -5.66 -8.25
C ASP A 202 10.99 -5.19 -9.41
N TYR A 203 10.18 -4.13 -9.22
CA TYR A 203 9.43 -3.47 -10.29
C TYR A 203 10.31 -2.51 -11.10
N PHE A 204 11.46 -2.12 -10.56
CA PHE A 204 12.46 -1.25 -11.19
C PHE A 204 13.65 -2.03 -11.76
N LYS A 205 13.47 -3.30 -12.10
CA LYS A 205 14.50 -4.13 -12.73
C LYS A 205 14.25 -4.27 -14.23
N PRO A 206 15.31 -4.45 -15.03
CA PRO A 206 15.18 -4.62 -16.48
C PRO A 206 14.30 -5.82 -16.91
N ASP A 207 14.15 -6.81 -16.05
CA ASP A 207 13.33 -8.01 -16.26
C ASP A 207 11.91 -7.88 -15.67
N ALA A 208 11.48 -6.69 -15.31
CA ALA A 208 10.13 -6.44 -14.83
C ALA A 208 9.08 -6.91 -15.85
N THR A 209 8.08 -7.67 -15.38
CA THR A 209 7.01 -8.15 -16.26
C THR A 209 6.16 -6.97 -16.78
N PRO A 210 5.50 -7.11 -17.94
CA PRO A 210 4.61 -6.09 -18.47
C PRO A 210 3.55 -5.59 -17.47
N MET A 211 3.03 -6.49 -16.62
CA MET A 211 2.08 -6.11 -15.57
C MET A 211 2.73 -5.21 -14.49
N LYS A 212 3.93 -5.56 -14.04
CA LYS A 212 4.67 -4.74 -13.06
C LYS A 212 4.95 -3.35 -13.60
N LEU A 213 5.32 -3.28 -14.89
CA LEU A 213 5.57 -2.02 -15.57
C LEU A 213 4.30 -1.15 -15.63
N LEU A 214 3.16 -1.74 -16.03
CA LEU A 214 1.89 -1.05 -16.07
C LEU A 214 1.49 -0.52 -14.69
N GLU A 215 1.53 -1.36 -13.65
CA GLU A 215 1.20 -1.00 -12.27
C GLU A 215 2.09 0.14 -11.75
N THR A 216 3.37 0.13 -12.10
CA THR A 216 4.30 1.20 -11.71
C THR A 216 3.96 2.52 -12.39
N VAL A 217 3.68 2.49 -13.70
CA VAL A 217 3.36 3.71 -14.47
C VAL A 217 2.01 4.28 -14.04
N GLU A 218 0.99 3.44 -13.81
CA GLU A 218 -0.30 3.88 -13.27
C GLU A 218 -0.14 4.54 -11.90
N ARG A 219 0.77 4.01 -11.07
CA ARG A 219 1.07 4.60 -9.77
C ARG A 219 1.79 5.93 -9.89
N PHE A 220 2.77 6.06 -10.78
CA PHE A 220 3.39 7.35 -11.05
C PHE A 220 2.38 8.38 -11.53
N GLU A 221 1.47 7.99 -12.42
CA GLU A 221 0.40 8.87 -12.90
C GLU A 221 -0.46 9.35 -11.74
N GLU A 222 -0.89 8.44 -10.85
CA GLU A 222 -1.67 8.78 -9.67
C GLU A 222 -0.91 9.72 -8.72
N ASP A 223 0.31 9.36 -8.34
CA ASP A 223 1.10 10.14 -7.38
C ASP A 223 1.47 11.55 -7.91
N MET A 224 1.56 11.72 -9.23
CA MET A 224 1.88 13.01 -9.85
C MET A 224 0.67 13.84 -10.26
N THR A 225 -0.52 13.25 -10.33
CA THR A 225 -1.71 13.93 -10.89
C THR A 225 -2.91 13.94 -9.96
N ASP A 226 -2.87 13.17 -8.87
CA ASP A 226 -4.01 12.85 -7.99
C ASP A 226 -5.19 12.18 -8.73
N ASN A 227 -4.95 11.68 -9.95
CA ASN A 227 -5.95 11.00 -10.76
C ASN A 227 -5.64 9.52 -10.86
N VAL A 228 -6.58 8.70 -10.40
CA VAL A 228 -6.53 7.26 -10.58
C VAL A 228 -7.02 6.91 -11.98
N ARG A 229 -6.13 6.41 -12.83
CA ARG A 229 -6.48 5.83 -14.12
C ARG A 229 -6.15 4.35 -14.12
N ILE A 230 -7.08 3.52 -14.60
CA ILE A 230 -6.87 2.11 -14.83
C ILE A 230 -6.94 1.87 -16.34
N HIS A 231 -5.85 1.37 -16.90
CA HIS A 231 -5.78 1.08 -18.32
C HIS A 231 -6.51 -0.22 -18.64
N CYS A 232 -7.32 -0.21 -19.68
CA CYS A 232 -8.14 -1.33 -20.13
C CYS A 232 -7.70 -1.83 -21.52
N PRO A 233 -8.01 -3.08 -21.90
CA PRO A 233 -8.88 -4.03 -21.19
C PRO A 233 -8.16 -4.86 -20.13
N VAL A 234 -8.84 -5.09 -19.00
CA VAL A 234 -8.34 -5.91 -17.89
C VAL A 234 -9.21 -7.15 -17.72
N HIS A 235 -8.59 -8.32 -17.58
CA HIS A 235 -9.24 -9.58 -17.24
C HIS A 235 -8.99 -9.87 -15.75
N ALA A 236 -10.06 -9.96 -14.97
CA ALA A 236 -9.97 -10.36 -13.56
C ALA A 236 -10.22 -11.86 -13.41
N VAL A 237 -9.32 -12.54 -12.74
CA VAL A 237 -9.47 -13.96 -12.35
C VAL A 237 -9.69 -14.02 -10.86
N VAL A 238 -10.82 -14.60 -10.47
CA VAL A 238 -11.17 -14.84 -9.06
C VAL A 238 -11.03 -16.33 -8.80
N LYS A 239 -10.19 -16.70 -7.84
CA LYS A 239 -9.99 -18.09 -7.42
C LYS A 239 -10.41 -18.25 -5.98
N VAL A 240 -11.38 -19.12 -5.73
CA VAL A 240 -11.82 -19.50 -4.39
C VAL A 240 -11.06 -20.77 -3.98
N GLY A 241 -10.40 -20.72 -2.85
CA GLY A 241 -9.69 -21.84 -2.27
C GLY A 241 -10.60 -22.77 -1.46
N GLU A 242 -10.00 -23.85 -0.98
CA GLU A 242 -10.72 -24.80 -0.13
C GLU A 242 -11.14 -24.14 1.19
N ALA A 243 -12.20 -24.68 1.77
CA ALA A 243 -12.73 -24.22 3.04
C ALA A 243 -11.78 -24.58 4.21
N ILE A 244 -11.58 -23.63 5.10
CA ILE A 244 -10.82 -23.78 6.34
C ILE A 244 -11.79 -23.75 7.52
#